data_1a264704e6b6027776406085826e3173
#
_entry.id   1a264704e6b6027776406085826e3173
#
_cell.length_a   1.000
_cell.length_b   1.000
_cell.length_c   1.000
_cell.angle_alpha   90.00
_cell.angle_beta   90.00
_cell.angle_gamma   90.00
#
_symmetry.space_group_name_H-M   'P 1'
#
loop_
_entity.id
_entity.type
_entity.pdbx_description
1 polymer ?
#
loop_
_entity_poly.entity_id
_entity_poly.type
_entity_poly.pdbx_seq_one_letter_code
_entity_poly.pdbx_strand_id
1 'polypeptide(L)'
;EYGSAKWGDVKVIDKKYANKNDLSNKILTQNIAMGLDGKIHRRNLNTLVIGGSGAGKTRFYAKPNIYQCNSSFVILDPKGEILKSSGGLLEKEGYVIKVLDLINMDKSHCYNPFYYIQDDKDVLKLINNLIRNTTPKGSHTGEPFWEKSETALLQALCLYLLEEAPEEEQNWTMVM
;
A
#
# COMPACT_ATOMS: atom_id res chain seq x y z
N GLU A 1 23.43 15.35 -33.45
CA GLU A 1 23.40 14.05 -32.71
C GLU A 1 22.33 14.13 -31.63
N TYR A 2 21.35 13.28 -31.73
CA TYR A 2 20.25 13.21 -30.75
C TYR A 2 20.64 12.26 -29.60
N GLY A 3 21.33 12.80 -28.60
CA GLY A 3 21.66 12.12 -27.35
C GLY A 3 22.99 11.35 -27.37
N SER A 4 23.70 11.47 -26.28
CA SER A 4 24.95 10.74 -25.99
C SER A 4 24.75 9.60 -25.00
N ALA A 5 23.50 9.10 -24.85
CA ALA A 5 23.18 8.02 -23.93
C ALA A 5 23.88 6.72 -24.33
N LYS A 6 24.54 6.07 -23.40
CA LYS A 6 25.18 4.75 -23.53
C LYS A 6 24.97 3.91 -22.29
N TRP A 7 25.16 2.61 -22.39
CA TRP A 7 25.15 1.73 -21.23
C TRP A 7 26.22 2.15 -20.24
N GLY A 8 25.84 2.27 -18.97
CA GLY A 8 26.77 2.59 -17.90
C GLY A 8 27.56 1.36 -17.43
N ASP A 9 28.72 1.61 -16.85
CA ASP A 9 29.49 0.56 -16.16
C ASP A 9 28.80 0.22 -14.82
N VAL A 10 28.56 -1.08 -14.60
CA VAL A 10 27.85 -1.60 -13.42
C VAL A 10 28.54 -1.18 -12.11
N LYS A 11 29.88 -1.31 -12.04
CA LYS A 11 30.65 -0.97 -10.83
C LYS A 11 30.57 0.53 -10.50
N VAL A 12 30.61 1.36 -11.54
CA VAL A 12 30.49 2.82 -11.38
C VAL A 12 29.10 3.21 -10.90
N ILE A 13 28.05 2.58 -11.46
CA ILE A 13 26.67 2.84 -11.07
C ILE A 13 26.44 2.40 -9.62
N ASP A 14 26.83 1.19 -9.28
CA ASP A 14 26.64 0.65 -7.93
C ASP A 14 27.38 1.50 -6.89
N LYS A 15 28.66 1.80 -7.12
CA LYS A 15 29.43 2.70 -6.25
C LYS A 15 28.80 4.08 -6.06
N LYS A 16 28.09 4.58 -7.07
CA LYS A 16 27.46 5.92 -7.04
C LYS A 16 26.15 5.93 -6.27
N TYR A 17 25.36 4.86 -6.36
CA TYR A 17 23.97 4.85 -5.89
C TYR A 17 23.73 3.89 -4.72
N ALA A 18 24.52 2.86 -4.53
CA ALA A 18 24.38 1.97 -3.41
C ALA A 18 24.91 2.60 -2.11
N ASN A 19 24.27 2.25 -1.01
CA ASN A 19 24.77 2.54 0.33
C ASN A 19 25.81 1.49 0.71
N LYS A 20 26.83 1.87 1.49
CA LYS A 20 27.84 0.94 2.02
C LYS A 20 27.28 -0.11 2.96
N ASN A 21 26.18 0.20 3.63
CA ASN A 21 25.42 -0.78 4.42
C ASN A 21 24.44 -1.49 3.49
N ASP A 22 24.65 -2.77 3.26
CA ASP A 22 23.84 -3.59 2.35
C ASP A 22 22.37 -3.58 2.69
N LEU A 23 22.01 -3.61 3.98
CA LEU A 23 20.60 -3.55 4.43
C LEU A 23 19.93 -2.19 4.21
N SER A 24 20.69 -1.16 3.90
CA SER A 24 20.15 0.18 3.57
C SER A 24 19.95 0.38 2.06
N ASN A 25 19.81 -0.70 1.32
CA ASN A 25 19.66 -0.68 -0.12
C ASN A 25 18.37 -1.37 -0.59
N LYS A 26 17.88 -0.92 -1.72
CA LYS A 26 16.91 -1.63 -2.55
C LYS A 26 17.68 -2.41 -3.62
N ILE A 27 17.47 -3.71 -3.67
CA ILE A 27 18.07 -4.59 -4.67
C ILE A 27 17.35 -4.38 -6.01
N LEU A 28 18.08 -3.95 -7.03
CA LEU A 28 17.55 -3.80 -8.38
C LEU A 28 17.85 -5.02 -9.25
N THR A 29 19.09 -5.49 -9.19
CA THR A 29 19.56 -6.71 -9.88
C THR A 29 20.57 -7.43 -8.99
N GLN A 30 21.08 -8.56 -9.46
CA GLN A 30 22.16 -9.29 -8.76
C GLN A 30 23.41 -8.43 -8.49
N ASN A 31 23.68 -7.42 -9.32
CA ASN A 31 24.92 -6.65 -9.29
C ASN A 31 24.68 -5.14 -9.07
N ILE A 32 23.45 -4.69 -8.90
CA ILE A 32 23.13 -3.28 -8.75
C ILE A 32 22.12 -3.13 -7.62
N ALA A 33 22.46 -2.27 -6.69
CA ALA A 33 21.58 -1.82 -5.61
C ALA A 33 21.43 -0.29 -5.61
N MET A 34 20.44 0.21 -4.90
CA MET A 34 20.20 1.64 -4.74
C MET A 34 19.89 1.94 -3.28
N GLY A 35 20.61 2.87 -2.69
CA GLY A 35 20.39 3.30 -1.32
C GLY A 35 18.94 3.76 -1.09
N LEU A 36 18.39 3.45 0.07
CA LEU A 36 17.00 3.82 0.43
C LEU A 36 16.85 5.33 0.69
N ASP A 37 17.93 6.04 1.02
CA ASP A 37 17.89 7.49 1.21
C ASP A 37 18.01 8.22 -0.13
N GLY A 38 16.85 8.55 -0.70
CA GLY A 38 16.74 9.31 -1.94
C GLY A 38 17.34 10.73 -1.90
N LYS A 39 17.57 11.30 -0.71
CA LYS A 39 18.19 12.62 -0.56
C LYS A 39 19.67 12.59 -0.93
N ILE A 40 20.36 11.48 -0.64
CA ILE A 40 21.79 11.30 -0.94
C ILE A 40 22.03 11.25 -2.44
N HIS A 41 21.29 10.42 -3.15
CA HIS A 41 21.55 10.19 -4.59
C HIS A 41 20.56 10.96 -5.50
N ARG A 42 19.61 11.71 -4.95
CA ARG A 42 18.62 12.54 -5.66
C ARG A 42 17.82 11.77 -6.72
N ARG A 43 17.46 10.52 -6.42
CA ARG A 43 16.66 9.65 -7.26
C ARG A 43 15.47 9.13 -6.47
N ASN A 44 14.32 8.93 -7.11
CA ASN A 44 13.23 8.20 -6.49
C ASN A 44 13.49 6.69 -6.57
N LEU A 45 12.78 5.94 -5.72
CA LEU A 45 12.90 4.49 -5.64
C LEU A 45 11.82 3.74 -6.43
N ASN A 46 11.03 4.45 -7.23
CA ASN A 46 10.03 3.80 -8.09
C ASN A 46 10.74 2.92 -9.11
N THR A 47 10.33 1.67 -9.19
CA THR A 47 10.96 0.69 -10.06
C THR A 47 9.90 -0.05 -10.86
N LEU A 48 10.04 -0.04 -12.17
CA LEU A 48 9.21 -0.82 -13.08
C LEU A 48 9.95 -2.10 -13.45
N VAL A 49 9.37 -3.27 -13.08
CA VAL A 49 9.93 -4.58 -13.40
C VAL A 49 9.07 -5.25 -14.47
N ILE A 50 9.61 -5.41 -15.66
CA ILE A 50 8.92 -5.98 -16.81
C ILE A 50 9.39 -7.40 -17.05
N GLY A 51 8.47 -8.32 -17.29
CA GLY A 51 8.77 -9.70 -17.62
C GLY A 51 7.49 -10.53 -17.80
N GLY A 52 7.53 -11.53 -18.64
CA GLY A 52 6.44 -12.48 -18.85
C GLY A 52 6.11 -13.33 -17.61
N SER A 53 5.11 -14.19 -17.74
CA SER A 53 4.83 -15.20 -16.70
C SER A 53 6.02 -16.14 -16.56
N GLY A 54 6.38 -16.50 -15.33
CA GLY A 54 7.54 -17.37 -15.07
C GLY A 54 8.92 -16.70 -15.19
N ALA A 55 9.04 -15.44 -15.62
CA ALA A 55 10.32 -14.73 -15.74
C ALA A 55 11.03 -14.44 -14.42
N GLY A 56 10.46 -14.86 -13.28
CA GLY A 56 11.10 -14.75 -11.98
C GLY A 56 10.99 -13.40 -11.29
N LYS A 57 10.07 -12.51 -11.71
CA LYS A 57 9.86 -11.19 -11.06
C LYS A 57 9.69 -11.28 -9.55
N THR A 58 8.83 -12.18 -9.09
CA THR A 58 8.62 -12.40 -7.65
C THR A 58 9.86 -13.00 -7.00
N ARG A 59 10.47 -14.00 -7.63
CA ARG A 59 11.60 -14.75 -7.07
C ARG A 59 12.89 -13.92 -6.98
N PHE A 60 13.20 -13.17 -8.02
CA PHE A 60 14.50 -12.49 -8.14
C PHE A 60 14.45 -11.00 -7.79
N TYR A 61 13.27 -10.41 -7.68
CA TYR A 61 13.13 -9.00 -7.32
C TYR A 61 12.30 -8.80 -6.04
N ALA A 62 11.04 -9.24 -6.01
CA ALA A 62 10.16 -8.93 -4.89
C ALA A 62 10.63 -9.60 -3.58
N LYS A 63 10.82 -10.92 -3.59
CA LYS A 63 11.23 -11.67 -2.39
C LYS A 63 12.58 -11.23 -1.81
N PRO A 64 13.66 -11.05 -2.59
CA PRO A 64 14.91 -10.55 -2.04
C PRO A 64 14.80 -9.20 -1.34
N ASN A 65 14.00 -8.28 -1.88
CA ASN A 65 13.77 -6.98 -1.24
C ASN A 65 12.96 -7.11 0.06
N ILE A 66 11.97 -7.99 0.10
CA ILE A 66 11.18 -8.25 1.32
C ILE A 66 12.04 -8.92 2.40
N TYR A 67 12.89 -9.87 2.01
CA TYR A 67 13.77 -10.59 2.94
C TYR A 67 14.84 -9.73 3.59
N GLN A 68 15.12 -8.54 3.06
CA GLN A 68 16.00 -7.59 3.72
C GLN A 68 15.41 -7.01 5.01
N CYS A 69 14.11 -7.07 5.21
CA CYS A 69 13.42 -6.58 6.41
C CYS A 69 13.82 -5.15 6.79
N ASN A 70 14.01 -4.28 5.82
CA ASN A 70 14.59 -2.94 5.99
C ASN A 70 13.60 -1.78 5.87
N SER A 71 12.32 -2.09 5.71
CA SER A 71 11.23 -1.09 5.59
C SER A 71 9.87 -1.70 5.90
N SER A 72 8.85 -0.89 6.06
CA SER A 72 7.46 -1.35 6.04
C SER A 72 7.02 -1.64 4.61
N PHE A 73 6.17 -2.65 4.44
CA PHE A 73 5.75 -3.12 3.12
C PHE A 73 4.23 -3.09 2.97
N VAL A 74 3.76 -2.67 1.79
CA VAL A 74 2.40 -2.94 1.31
C VAL A 74 2.54 -3.82 0.08
N ILE A 75 2.00 -5.04 0.13
CA ILE A 75 2.23 -6.07 -0.87
C ILE A 75 0.88 -6.53 -1.45
N LEU A 76 0.73 -6.43 -2.77
CA LEU A 76 -0.36 -7.06 -3.49
C LEU A 76 0.05 -8.49 -3.88
N ASP A 77 -0.52 -9.48 -3.21
CA ASP A 77 -0.18 -10.90 -3.37
C ASP A 77 -1.41 -11.75 -3.73
N PRO A 78 -1.89 -11.70 -4.99
CA PRO A 78 -3.12 -12.38 -5.39
C PRO A 78 -3.10 -13.90 -5.21
N LYS A 79 -1.92 -14.50 -5.09
CA LYS A 79 -1.73 -15.96 -4.93
C LYS A 79 -1.36 -16.36 -3.50
N GLY A 80 -1.08 -15.40 -2.62
CA GLY A 80 -0.61 -15.65 -1.26
C GLY A 80 0.78 -16.31 -1.19
N GLU A 81 1.55 -16.33 -2.30
CA GLU A 81 2.86 -16.98 -2.35
C GLU A 81 3.97 -16.20 -1.63
N ILE A 82 3.83 -14.88 -1.58
CA ILE A 82 4.77 -14.02 -0.87
C ILE A 82 4.54 -14.16 0.64
N LEU A 83 3.29 -14.06 1.08
CA LEU A 83 2.93 -14.26 2.49
C LEU A 83 3.41 -15.61 3.01
N LYS A 84 3.13 -16.69 2.28
CA LYS A 84 3.56 -18.06 2.65
C LYS A 84 5.07 -18.20 2.77
N SER A 85 5.83 -17.50 1.94
CA SER A 85 7.29 -17.65 1.92
C SER A 85 8.04 -16.67 2.80
N SER A 86 7.47 -15.51 3.15
CA SER A 86 8.15 -14.46 3.89
C SER A 86 7.50 -14.13 5.24
N GLY A 87 6.23 -14.52 5.46
CA GLY A 87 5.50 -14.17 6.68
C GLY A 87 6.23 -14.59 7.96
N GLY A 88 6.64 -15.85 8.05
CA GLY A 88 7.35 -16.34 9.23
C GLY A 88 8.72 -15.69 9.49
N LEU A 89 9.41 -15.20 8.43
CA LEU A 89 10.63 -14.41 8.60
C LEU A 89 10.29 -13.02 9.15
N LEU A 90 9.31 -12.36 8.54
CA LEU A 90 8.89 -11.01 8.96
C LEU A 90 8.40 -11.00 10.41
N GLU A 91 7.65 -12.00 10.85
CA GLU A 91 7.23 -12.14 12.25
C GLU A 91 8.43 -12.28 13.21
N LYS A 92 9.43 -13.07 12.84
CA LYS A 92 10.67 -13.22 13.64
C LYS A 92 11.46 -11.91 13.75
N GLU A 93 11.42 -11.10 12.70
CA GLU A 93 12.05 -9.77 12.66
C GLU A 93 11.17 -8.68 13.31
N GLY A 94 10.07 -9.05 13.96
CA GLY A 94 9.21 -8.15 14.74
C GLY A 94 8.18 -7.37 13.94
N TYR A 95 7.90 -7.76 12.70
CA TYR A 95 6.87 -7.12 11.88
C TYR A 95 5.46 -7.53 12.33
N VAL A 96 4.56 -6.57 12.37
CA VAL A 96 3.11 -6.82 12.50
C VAL A 96 2.54 -7.06 11.11
N ILE A 97 2.08 -8.29 10.85
CA ILE A 97 1.51 -8.65 9.55
C ILE A 97 -0.01 -8.48 9.60
N LYS A 98 -0.54 -7.67 8.70
CA LYS A 98 -1.97 -7.53 8.45
C LYS A 98 -2.30 -8.07 7.07
N VAL A 99 -3.28 -8.95 6.99
CA VAL A 99 -3.69 -9.60 5.73
C VAL A 99 -5.13 -9.21 5.44
N LEU A 100 -5.38 -8.63 4.27
CA LEU A 100 -6.71 -8.46 3.72
C LEU A 100 -6.94 -9.55 2.67
N ASP A 101 -7.68 -10.59 3.03
CA ASP A 101 -8.00 -11.71 2.14
C ASP A 101 -9.42 -11.56 1.62
N LEU A 102 -9.55 -11.13 0.36
CA LEU A 102 -10.84 -10.93 -0.31
C LEU A 102 -11.42 -12.24 -0.88
N ILE A 103 -10.67 -13.34 -0.84
CA ILE A 103 -11.11 -14.66 -1.29
C ILE A 103 -11.66 -15.46 -0.11
N ASN A 104 -10.92 -15.48 1.01
CA ASN A 104 -11.29 -16.18 2.23
C ASN A 104 -11.49 -15.15 3.35
N MET A 105 -12.60 -14.46 3.32
CA MET A 105 -12.88 -13.35 4.25
C MET A 105 -12.82 -13.78 5.72
N ASP A 106 -13.16 -15.01 6.03
CA ASP A 106 -13.07 -15.58 7.39
C ASP A 106 -11.64 -15.59 7.96
N LYS A 107 -10.64 -15.53 7.08
CA LYS A 107 -9.21 -15.48 7.44
C LYS A 107 -8.60 -14.10 7.29
N SER A 108 -9.40 -13.13 6.90
CA SER A 108 -8.98 -11.75 6.73
C SER A 108 -8.91 -11.02 8.07
N HIS A 109 -7.94 -10.14 8.23
CA HIS A 109 -7.99 -9.17 9.31
C HIS A 109 -9.09 -8.14 9.04
N CYS A 110 -9.76 -7.73 10.10
CA CYS A 110 -10.73 -6.64 10.05
C CYS A 110 -10.03 -5.28 9.98
N TYR A 111 -10.71 -4.33 9.35
CA TYR A 111 -10.29 -2.95 9.28
C TYR A 111 -11.45 -2.05 9.71
N ASN A 112 -11.23 -1.28 10.77
CA ASN A 112 -12.17 -0.26 11.20
C ASN A 112 -11.61 1.12 10.84
N PRO A 113 -12.18 1.83 9.85
CA PRO A 113 -11.69 3.13 9.42
C PRO A 113 -11.87 4.23 10.49
N PHE A 114 -12.78 4.07 11.44
CA PHE A 114 -13.02 5.05 12.50
C PHE A 114 -11.76 5.29 13.36
N TYR A 115 -10.92 4.29 13.58
CA TYR A 115 -9.66 4.44 14.31
C TYR A 115 -8.63 5.39 13.66
N TYR A 116 -8.84 5.76 12.39
CA TYR A 116 -7.91 6.61 11.64
C TYR A 116 -8.47 8.01 11.38
N ILE A 117 -9.67 8.32 11.87
CA ILE A 117 -10.29 9.64 11.78
C ILE A 117 -9.64 10.54 12.83
N GLN A 118 -9.11 11.68 12.40
CA GLN A 118 -8.49 12.68 13.26
C GLN A 118 -9.30 13.98 13.31
N ASP A 119 -10.05 14.27 12.27
CA ASP A 119 -10.90 15.46 12.16
C ASP A 119 -12.16 15.21 11.31
N ASP A 120 -13.09 16.16 11.33
CA ASP A 120 -14.35 16.10 10.56
C ASP A 120 -14.12 15.97 9.05
N LYS A 121 -12.96 16.47 8.56
CA LYS A 121 -12.63 16.36 7.13
C LYS A 121 -12.28 14.93 6.74
N ASP A 122 -11.77 14.14 7.66
CA ASP A 122 -11.49 12.73 7.42
C ASP A 122 -12.79 11.92 7.32
N VAL A 123 -13.83 12.29 8.08
CA VAL A 123 -15.19 11.73 7.93
C VAL A 123 -15.70 11.98 6.51
N LEU A 124 -15.60 13.21 6.02
CA LEU A 124 -15.99 13.53 4.64
C LEU A 124 -15.22 12.74 3.59
N LYS A 125 -13.92 12.58 3.78
CA LYS A 125 -13.07 11.78 2.87
C LYS A 125 -13.50 10.32 2.87
N LEU A 126 -13.77 9.75 4.05
CA LEU A 126 -14.22 8.38 4.21
C LEU A 126 -15.55 8.15 3.46
N ILE A 127 -16.55 9.00 3.69
CA ILE A 127 -17.85 8.89 3.07
C ILE A 127 -17.79 9.08 1.55
N ASN A 128 -17.06 10.11 1.09
CA ASN A 128 -16.87 10.32 -0.34
C ASN A 128 -16.18 9.13 -1.03
N ASN A 129 -15.21 8.50 -0.36
CA ASN A 129 -14.58 7.29 -0.86
C ASN A 129 -15.55 6.11 -0.91
N LEU A 130 -16.37 5.94 0.12
CA LEU A 130 -17.40 4.90 0.15
C LEU A 130 -18.36 5.06 -1.03
N ILE A 131 -19.01 6.22 -1.16
CA ILE A 131 -19.98 6.50 -2.21
C ILE A 131 -19.38 6.31 -3.61
N ARG A 132 -18.20 6.90 -3.87
CA ARG A 132 -17.53 6.77 -5.17
C ARG A 132 -17.16 5.34 -5.55
N ASN A 133 -16.81 4.50 -4.58
CA ASN A 133 -16.38 3.13 -4.84
C ASN A 133 -17.57 2.14 -4.87
N THR A 134 -18.71 2.50 -4.30
CA THR A 134 -19.93 1.67 -4.31
C THR A 134 -20.88 2.03 -5.42
N THR A 135 -20.81 3.27 -5.95
CA THR A 135 -21.64 3.71 -7.08
C THR A 135 -21.14 3.08 -8.40
N PRO A 136 -21.99 2.36 -9.14
CA PRO A 136 -21.61 1.75 -10.41
C PRO A 136 -21.15 2.80 -11.43
N LYS A 137 -20.07 2.51 -12.15
CA LYS A 137 -19.59 3.40 -13.23
C LYS A 137 -20.64 3.54 -14.32
N GLY A 138 -21.10 4.76 -14.58
CA GLY A 138 -22.13 5.05 -15.60
C GLY A 138 -23.55 5.23 -15.06
N SER A 139 -23.78 5.08 -13.77
CA SER A 139 -25.09 5.30 -13.13
C SER A 139 -25.34 6.77 -12.74
N HIS A 140 -24.88 7.74 -13.52
CA HIS A 140 -25.12 9.17 -13.29
C HIS A 140 -26.58 9.60 -13.55
N THR A 141 -27.53 8.76 -13.21
CA THR A 141 -28.97 9.02 -13.40
C THR A 141 -29.68 9.45 -12.11
N GLY A 142 -28.97 9.59 -11.02
CA GLY A 142 -29.54 10.11 -9.77
C GLY A 142 -29.59 11.64 -9.78
N GLU A 143 -30.71 12.21 -9.30
CA GLU A 143 -30.74 13.64 -9.01
C GLU A 143 -29.64 13.99 -8.00
N PRO A 144 -28.90 15.09 -8.21
CA PRO A 144 -27.82 15.52 -7.29
C PRO A 144 -28.28 15.71 -5.83
N PHE A 145 -29.56 15.84 -5.65
CA PHE A 145 -30.21 15.93 -4.33
C PHE A 145 -30.00 14.65 -3.51
N TRP A 146 -30.22 13.47 -4.09
CA TRP A 146 -30.13 12.21 -3.35
C TRP A 146 -28.70 11.90 -2.91
N GLU A 147 -27.75 12.12 -3.79
CA GLU A 147 -26.32 11.92 -3.44
C GLU A 147 -25.86 12.85 -2.31
N LYS A 148 -26.30 14.12 -2.36
CA LYS A 148 -26.00 15.08 -1.29
C LYS A 148 -26.68 14.72 0.02
N SER A 149 -27.93 14.25 -0.03
CA SER A 149 -28.69 13.84 1.16
C SER A 149 -28.11 12.60 1.80
N GLU A 150 -27.69 11.62 1.01
CA GLU A 150 -26.98 10.42 1.48
C GLU A 150 -25.67 10.79 2.16
N THR A 151 -24.88 11.63 1.49
CA THR A 151 -23.61 12.12 2.05
C THR A 151 -23.81 12.84 3.38
N ALA A 152 -24.81 13.72 3.47
CA ALA A 152 -25.09 14.48 4.68
C ALA A 152 -25.57 13.58 5.83
N LEU A 153 -26.44 12.60 5.52
CA LEU A 153 -26.91 11.65 6.52
C LEU A 153 -25.78 10.80 7.07
N LEU A 154 -24.98 10.19 6.20
CA LEU A 154 -23.83 9.37 6.62
C LEU A 154 -22.81 10.19 7.43
N GLN A 155 -22.57 11.44 7.04
CA GLN A 155 -21.71 12.34 7.78
C GLN A 155 -22.24 12.61 9.19
N ALA A 156 -23.54 12.93 9.32
CA ALA A 156 -24.15 13.18 10.62
C ALA A 156 -24.08 11.95 11.54
N LEU A 157 -24.36 10.76 11.00
CA LEU A 157 -24.29 9.51 11.77
C LEU A 157 -22.85 9.18 12.20
N CYS A 158 -21.87 9.34 11.31
CA CYS A 158 -20.46 9.09 11.65
C CYS A 158 -19.96 10.08 12.72
N LEU A 159 -20.27 11.38 12.59
CA LEU A 159 -19.89 12.38 13.57
C LEU A 159 -20.57 12.12 14.93
N TYR A 160 -21.86 11.77 14.91
CA TYR A 160 -22.58 11.42 16.14
C TYR A 160 -21.93 10.24 16.87
N LEU A 161 -21.55 9.18 16.14
CA LEU A 161 -20.84 8.04 16.74
C LEU A 161 -19.46 8.41 17.30
N LEU A 162 -18.74 9.29 16.62
CA LEU A 162 -17.41 9.74 17.07
C LEU A 162 -17.47 10.59 18.33
N GLU A 163 -18.53 11.41 18.47
CA GLU A 163 -18.67 12.33 19.61
C GLU A 163 -19.34 11.68 20.83
N GLU A 164 -20.37 10.84 20.61
CA GLU A 164 -21.24 10.36 21.68
C GLU A 164 -21.11 8.88 21.99
N ALA A 165 -20.58 8.06 21.05
CA ALA A 165 -20.50 6.63 21.25
C ALA A 165 -19.15 6.21 21.87
N PRO A 166 -19.14 5.15 22.73
CA PRO A 166 -17.88 4.57 23.18
C PRO A 166 -17.08 4.02 22.00
N GLU A 167 -15.76 3.98 22.13
CA GLU A 167 -14.83 3.61 21.06
C GLU A 167 -15.15 2.24 20.42
N GLU A 168 -15.69 1.31 21.19
CA GLU A 168 -16.09 -0.03 20.74
C GLU A 168 -17.29 -0.01 19.76
N GLU A 169 -18.13 1.01 19.85
CA GLU A 169 -19.31 1.20 19.00
C GLU A 169 -19.01 2.08 17.78
N GLN A 170 -17.86 2.71 17.71
CA GLN A 170 -17.44 3.54 16.58
C GLN A 170 -17.03 2.66 15.38
N ASN A 171 -18.02 2.16 14.67
CA ASN A 171 -17.83 1.27 13.52
C ASN A 171 -19.00 1.32 12.54
N TRP A 172 -18.83 0.75 11.33
CA TRP A 172 -19.85 0.74 10.30
C TRP A 172 -21.13 -0.04 10.68
N THR A 173 -21.03 -1.03 11.54
CA THR A 173 -22.20 -1.80 11.98
C THR A 173 -23.18 -0.92 12.76
N MET A 174 -22.66 0.08 13.48
CA MET A 174 -23.50 1.01 14.23
C MET A 174 -24.03 2.18 13.39
N VAL A 175 -23.44 2.44 12.21
CA VAL A 175 -23.96 3.44 11.26
C VAL A 175 -25.17 2.90 10.50
N MET A 176 -25.24 1.59 10.26
CA MET A 176 -26.31 0.90 9.51
C MET A 176 -27.44 0.44 10.42
#